data_2cd590a5edbedccb57491be6439d409f
#
_entry.id   2cd590a5edbedccb57491be6439d409f
#
_cell.length_a   1.000
_cell.length_b   1.000
_cell.length_c   1.000
_cell.angle_alpha   90.00
_cell.angle_beta   90.00
_cell.angle_gamma   90.00
#
_symmetry.space_group_name_H-M   'P 1'
#
loop_
_entity.id
_entity.type
_entity.pdbx_description
1 polymer ?
#
loop_
_entity_poly.entity_id
_entity_poly.type
_entity_poly.pdbx_seq_one_letter_code
_entity_poly.pdbx_strand_id
1 'polypeptide(L)'
;MDTLFSHVTVLTMDARMSLWTDAFVGVTDGKISWLAKKAPEEQPQRIIDGSGMVLMPGLVNAHTHLPRSILRGYADDVALESWLNDYIFPREGKLDARCVKAATLLGIAESLRFGVTSISEMYFDSEAQAEAFAESGMKVNLSRSATMYLGDDFDFERDPACQELVALHEKWHGYDHGRIQVEAGIDAVYTSTYQLWDALAEYAINNKLGLQLHLSETKQEQDECEEQYGLTPAQLFDCHHVFSTRVTAAHCVHLTQEDMQLLAKRRVSVAHCPVSELKLASGCADVMGMVKAGMNVCLGTDSAASNNNLDLFEEMKACALLAKGRTGDPTAIPAEAALMMATVCGARAQGREAECGQIALGMDADLILVDFNQPHLIPCHNV
;
A
#
# COMPACT_ATOMS: atom_id res chain seq x y z
N MET A 1 24.72 -12.53 -16.53
CA MET A 1 23.25 -12.28 -16.58
C MET A 1 22.50 -13.52 -16.13
N ASP A 2 21.61 -13.39 -15.13
CA ASP A 2 20.91 -14.55 -14.57
C ASP A 2 19.69 -14.92 -15.40
N THR A 3 18.87 -13.92 -15.74
CA THR A 3 17.64 -14.11 -16.53
C THR A 3 17.54 -13.07 -17.64
N LEU A 4 17.11 -13.51 -18.82
CA LEU A 4 16.75 -12.65 -19.95
C LEU A 4 15.29 -12.91 -20.34
N PHE A 5 14.47 -11.88 -20.27
CA PHE A 5 13.16 -11.85 -20.93
C PHE A 5 13.36 -11.43 -22.38
N SER A 6 12.96 -12.27 -23.32
CA SER A 6 13.14 -12.04 -24.75
C SER A 6 11.81 -11.84 -25.47
N HIS A 7 11.81 -11.03 -26.53
CA HIS A 7 10.65 -10.77 -27.39
C HIS A 7 9.39 -10.29 -26.62
N VAL A 8 9.61 -9.54 -25.54
CA VAL A 8 8.54 -9.09 -24.65
C VAL A 8 8.09 -7.67 -25.01
N THR A 9 6.80 -7.38 -24.81
CA THR A 9 6.35 -5.99 -24.75
C THR A 9 6.62 -5.45 -23.36
N VAL A 10 7.36 -4.34 -23.23
CA VAL A 10 7.73 -3.75 -21.93
C VAL A 10 6.95 -2.47 -21.72
N LEU A 11 6.16 -2.43 -20.63
CA LEU A 11 5.54 -1.23 -20.11
C LEU A 11 6.40 -0.70 -18.96
N THR A 12 7.15 0.38 -19.20
CA THR A 12 8.20 0.81 -18.28
C THR A 12 7.69 1.52 -17.03
N MET A 13 6.50 2.09 -17.08
CA MET A 13 5.93 2.99 -16.07
C MET A 13 6.79 4.21 -15.78
N ASP A 14 7.65 4.61 -16.71
CA ASP A 14 8.38 5.87 -16.64
C ASP A 14 7.45 7.09 -16.85
N ALA A 15 7.95 8.31 -16.66
CA ALA A 15 7.16 9.53 -16.79
C ALA A 15 6.53 9.75 -18.20
N ARG A 16 6.95 8.99 -19.20
CA ARG A 16 6.42 9.02 -20.57
C ARG A 16 5.52 7.83 -20.88
N MET A 17 5.31 6.93 -19.92
CA MET A 17 4.59 5.68 -20.14
C MET A 17 5.15 4.92 -21.37
N SER A 18 6.48 4.80 -21.41
CA SER A 18 7.16 4.22 -22.59
C SER A 18 6.78 2.76 -22.78
N LEU A 19 6.32 2.44 -24.00
CA LEU A 19 6.00 1.09 -24.44
C LEU A 19 7.04 0.60 -25.44
N TRP A 20 7.72 -0.50 -25.12
CA TRP A 20 8.74 -1.11 -25.97
C TRP A 20 8.24 -2.46 -26.48
N THR A 21 7.98 -2.58 -27.76
CA THR A 21 7.61 -3.85 -28.40
C THR A 21 8.84 -4.60 -28.84
N ASP A 22 8.79 -5.94 -28.75
CA ASP A 22 9.89 -6.86 -29.16
C ASP A 22 11.22 -6.47 -28.48
N ALA A 23 11.17 -6.31 -27.16
CA ALA A 23 12.31 -5.88 -26.35
C ALA A 23 12.94 -7.04 -25.58
N PHE A 24 14.14 -6.78 -25.07
CA PHE A 24 14.93 -7.68 -24.23
C PHE A 24 15.20 -7.00 -22.89
N VAL A 25 14.86 -7.68 -21.80
CA VAL A 25 15.12 -7.21 -20.43
C VAL A 25 15.97 -8.25 -19.71
N GLY A 26 17.17 -7.84 -19.29
CA GLY A 26 18.10 -8.69 -18.57
C GLY A 26 18.18 -8.36 -17.11
N VAL A 27 18.32 -9.40 -16.27
CA VAL A 27 18.46 -9.31 -14.82
C VAL A 27 19.79 -9.92 -14.41
N THR A 28 20.53 -9.22 -13.54
CA THR A 28 21.77 -9.69 -12.92
C THR A 28 21.77 -9.29 -11.46
N ASP A 29 22.01 -10.23 -10.55
CA ASP A 29 22.04 -10.01 -9.10
C ASP A 29 20.78 -9.28 -8.59
N GLY A 30 19.60 -9.69 -9.09
CA GLY A 30 18.31 -9.10 -8.70
C GLY A 30 18.03 -7.70 -9.26
N LYS A 31 18.92 -7.14 -10.10
CA LYS A 31 18.79 -5.80 -10.70
C LYS A 31 18.55 -5.88 -12.20
N ILE A 32 17.81 -4.91 -12.73
CA ILE A 32 17.64 -4.75 -14.18
C ILE A 32 18.97 -4.25 -14.77
N SER A 33 19.65 -5.12 -15.50
CA SER A 33 20.99 -4.86 -16.08
C SER A 33 20.96 -4.59 -17.57
N TRP A 34 19.87 -4.93 -18.26
CA TRP A 34 19.70 -4.73 -19.70
C TRP A 34 18.27 -4.32 -20.04
N LEU A 35 18.11 -3.34 -20.90
CA LEU A 35 16.83 -2.94 -21.49
C LEU A 35 17.10 -2.39 -22.90
N ALA A 36 16.77 -3.16 -23.94
CA ALA A 36 17.02 -2.77 -25.33
C ALA A 36 16.14 -3.55 -26.31
N LYS A 37 16.04 -3.08 -27.55
CA LYS A 37 15.44 -3.83 -28.68
C LYS A 37 16.38 -4.88 -29.32
N LYS A 38 17.57 -5.00 -28.80
CA LYS A 38 18.58 -5.97 -29.27
C LYS A 38 18.98 -6.86 -28.10
N ALA A 39 19.09 -8.15 -28.37
CA ALA A 39 19.60 -9.10 -27.38
C ALA A 39 21.02 -8.72 -26.92
N PRO A 40 21.38 -8.97 -25.63
CA PRO A 40 22.75 -8.81 -25.18
C PRO A 40 23.68 -9.80 -25.85
N GLU A 41 24.97 -9.47 -25.91
CA GLU A 41 26.02 -10.41 -26.42
C GLU A 41 26.34 -11.46 -25.35
N GLU A 42 26.16 -11.15 -24.09
CA GLU A 42 26.35 -12.04 -22.95
C GLU A 42 25.30 -13.16 -22.96
N GLN A 43 25.72 -14.39 -22.74
CA GLN A 43 24.81 -15.54 -22.62
C GLN A 43 24.16 -15.57 -21.26
N PRO A 44 22.81 -15.48 -21.16
CA PRO A 44 22.10 -15.58 -19.89
C PRO A 44 22.08 -17.04 -19.39
N GLN A 45 21.94 -17.20 -18.05
CA GLN A 45 21.75 -18.53 -17.45
C GLN A 45 20.35 -19.09 -17.77
N ARG A 46 19.34 -18.19 -17.85
CA ARG A 46 17.94 -18.53 -18.14
C ARG A 46 17.36 -17.56 -19.16
N ILE A 47 16.61 -18.08 -20.12
CA ILE A 47 15.82 -17.28 -21.05
C ILE A 47 14.33 -17.55 -20.80
N ILE A 48 13.53 -16.48 -20.74
CA ILE A 48 12.08 -16.52 -20.69
C ILE A 48 11.58 -15.86 -21.98
N ASP A 49 10.94 -16.65 -22.84
CA ASP A 49 10.28 -16.12 -24.04
C ASP A 49 8.99 -15.39 -23.62
N GLY A 50 8.97 -14.08 -23.86
CA GLY A 50 7.85 -13.20 -23.55
C GLY A 50 6.99 -12.86 -24.78
N SER A 51 7.08 -13.63 -25.86
CA SER A 51 6.26 -13.42 -27.07
C SER A 51 4.77 -13.42 -26.75
N GLY A 52 4.07 -12.33 -27.07
CA GLY A 52 2.66 -12.13 -26.75
C GLY A 52 2.37 -11.76 -25.27
N MET A 53 3.39 -11.48 -24.49
CA MET A 53 3.28 -11.10 -23.09
C MET A 53 3.74 -9.65 -22.87
N VAL A 54 3.24 -9.06 -21.79
CA VAL A 54 3.63 -7.72 -21.31
C VAL A 54 4.42 -7.86 -20.03
N LEU A 55 5.65 -7.35 -20.02
CA LEU A 55 6.48 -7.20 -18.83
C LEU A 55 6.28 -5.81 -18.26
N MET A 56 5.93 -5.72 -16.99
CA MET A 56 5.75 -4.46 -16.27
C MET A 56 6.32 -4.57 -14.86
N PRO A 57 6.51 -3.44 -14.15
CA PRO A 57 6.88 -3.49 -12.74
C PRO A 57 5.85 -4.28 -11.94
N GLY A 58 6.29 -4.97 -10.90
CA GLY A 58 5.40 -5.53 -9.90
C GLY A 58 4.54 -4.45 -9.25
N LEU A 59 3.32 -4.82 -8.90
CA LEU A 59 2.38 -3.92 -8.26
C LEU A 59 2.80 -3.63 -6.82
N VAL A 60 2.50 -2.42 -6.35
CA VAL A 60 2.79 -1.96 -5.00
C VAL A 60 1.47 -1.73 -4.27
N ASN A 61 1.18 -2.55 -3.28
CA ASN A 61 0.00 -2.45 -2.44
C ASN A 61 0.30 -1.50 -1.26
N ALA A 62 -0.31 -0.33 -1.25
CA ALA A 62 0.07 0.75 -0.35
C ALA A 62 -0.64 0.71 1.02
N HIS A 63 -1.56 -0.24 1.24
CA HIS A 63 -2.21 -0.45 2.53
C HIS A 63 -2.82 -1.84 2.62
N THR A 64 -2.45 -2.59 3.66
CA THR A 64 -2.96 -3.94 3.94
C THR A 64 -3.00 -4.25 5.44
N HIS A 65 -3.81 -5.29 5.77
CA HIS A 65 -3.81 -6.01 7.03
C HIS A 65 -3.81 -7.51 6.71
N LEU A 66 -2.67 -8.05 6.26
CA LEU A 66 -2.57 -9.42 5.74
C LEU A 66 -3.04 -10.52 6.71
N PRO A 67 -2.82 -10.41 8.04
CA PRO A 67 -3.32 -11.42 8.97
C PRO A 67 -4.84 -11.59 8.95
N ARG A 68 -5.60 -10.56 8.55
CA ARG A 68 -7.06 -10.66 8.34
C ARG A 68 -7.46 -11.56 7.17
N SER A 69 -6.53 -12.12 6.42
CA SER A 69 -6.83 -13.09 5.35
C SER A 69 -7.58 -14.32 5.85
N ILE A 70 -7.39 -14.74 7.09
CA ILE A 70 -8.14 -15.83 7.72
C ILE A 70 -9.57 -15.45 8.13
N LEU A 71 -9.91 -14.18 8.08
CA LEU A 71 -11.24 -13.65 8.40
C LEU A 71 -12.05 -13.27 7.14
N ARG A 72 -11.58 -13.65 5.97
CA ARG A 72 -12.24 -13.40 4.68
C ARG A 72 -13.68 -13.88 4.70
N GLY A 73 -14.63 -12.98 4.36
CA GLY A 73 -16.06 -13.27 4.33
C GLY A 73 -16.68 -13.59 5.69
N TYR A 74 -15.99 -13.29 6.79
CA TYR A 74 -16.46 -13.63 8.14
C TYR A 74 -17.62 -12.73 8.59
N ALA A 75 -17.65 -11.47 8.19
CA ALA A 75 -18.66 -10.51 8.60
C ALA A 75 -19.00 -9.57 7.42
N ASP A 76 -19.68 -10.10 6.42
CA ASP A 76 -20.14 -9.32 5.28
C ASP A 76 -21.44 -8.57 5.63
N ASP A 77 -21.73 -7.48 4.90
CA ASP A 77 -22.96 -6.66 4.99
C ASP A 77 -23.17 -6.02 6.37
N VAL A 78 -22.10 -5.56 7.01
CA VAL A 78 -22.11 -4.92 8.35
C VAL A 78 -21.40 -3.57 8.26
N ALA A 79 -21.92 -2.54 8.94
CA ALA A 79 -21.27 -1.23 9.04
C ALA A 79 -19.94 -1.30 9.80
N LEU A 80 -18.97 -0.43 9.44
CA LEU A 80 -17.58 -0.47 9.92
C LEU A 80 -17.47 -0.57 11.46
N GLU A 81 -18.20 0.25 12.20
CA GLU A 81 -18.12 0.27 13.67
C GLU A 81 -18.53 -1.09 14.28
N SER A 82 -19.69 -1.65 13.87
CA SER A 82 -20.12 -2.97 14.30
C SER A 82 -19.22 -4.06 13.76
N TRP A 83 -18.74 -3.92 12.52
CA TRP A 83 -17.79 -4.86 11.90
C TRP A 83 -16.51 -4.98 12.74
N LEU A 84 -15.93 -3.85 13.17
CA LEU A 84 -14.75 -3.84 14.03
C LEU A 84 -15.05 -4.39 15.43
N ASN A 85 -16.03 -3.80 16.13
CA ASN A 85 -16.22 -4.03 17.56
C ASN A 85 -16.91 -5.36 17.88
N ASP A 86 -17.87 -5.80 17.06
CA ASP A 86 -18.65 -7.01 17.35
C ASP A 86 -18.06 -8.27 16.68
N TYR A 87 -17.33 -8.08 15.57
CA TYR A 87 -16.85 -9.21 14.78
C TYR A 87 -15.32 -9.33 14.72
N ILE A 88 -14.59 -8.30 14.28
CA ILE A 88 -13.17 -8.40 13.96
C ILE A 88 -12.31 -8.40 15.24
N PHE A 89 -12.32 -7.36 16.04
CA PHE A 89 -11.48 -7.25 17.24
C PHE A 89 -11.66 -8.42 18.22
N PRO A 90 -12.90 -8.95 18.49
CA PRO A 90 -13.04 -10.13 19.33
C PRO A 90 -12.42 -11.42 18.75
N ARG A 91 -12.15 -11.48 17.45
CA ARG A 91 -11.47 -12.62 16.82
C ARG A 91 -9.97 -12.39 16.75
N GLU A 92 -9.54 -11.21 16.40
CA GLU A 92 -8.13 -10.80 16.39
C GLU A 92 -7.50 -11.00 17.77
N GLY A 93 -8.17 -10.63 18.84
CA GLY A 93 -7.70 -10.84 20.21
C GLY A 93 -7.50 -12.32 20.63
N LYS A 94 -7.82 -13.28 19.75
CA LYS A 94 -7.59 -14.73 19.94
C LYS A 94 -6.47 -15.26 19.07
N LEU A 95 -5.92 -14.45 18.17
CA LEU A 95 -4.82 -14.86 17.32
C LEU A 95 -3.53 -14.86 18.13
N ASP A 96 -2.76 -15.93 18.01
CA ASP A 96 -1.39 -16.00 18.49
C ASP A 96 -0.40 -15.70 17.34
N ALA A 97 0.86 -15.53 17.68
CA ALA A 97 1.93 -15.25 16.71
C ALA A 97 2.02 -16.29 15.59
N ARG A 98 1.71 -17.57 15.87
CA ARG A 98 1.69 -18.62 14.87
C ARG A 98 0.54 -18.42 13.87
N CYS A 99 -0.63 -18.03 14.37
CA CYS A 99 -1.79 -17.72 13.53
C CYS A 99 -1.50 -16.50 12.66
N VAL A 100 -0.95 -15.44 13.24
CA VAL A 100 -0.57 -14.20 12.53
C VAL A 100 0.44 -14.51 11.43
N LYS A 101 1.53 -15.26 11.71
CA LYS A 101 2.52 -15.65 10.71
C LYS A 101 1.90 -16.45 9.56
N ALA A 102 1.08 -17.48 9.87
CA ALA A 102 0.45 -18.31 8.86
C ALA A 102 -0.53 -17.51 7.97
N ALA A 103 -1.31 -16.61 8.57
CA ALA A 103 -2.24 -15.75 7.86
C ALA A 103 -1.52 -14.71 7.00
N THR A 104 -0.40 -14.15 7.48
CA THR A 104 0.47 -13.26 6.68
C THR A 104 1.03 -13.99 5.47
N LEU A 105 1.55 -15.21 5.63
CA LEU A 105 2.03 -16.02 4.50
C LEU A 105 0.93 -16.33 3.48
N LEU A 106 -0.30 -16.59 3.94
CA LEU A 106 -1.46 -16.77 3.05
C LEU A 106 -1.73 -15.50 2.23
N GLY A 107 -1.77 -14.33 2.90
CA GLY A 107 -1.97 -13.04 2.24
C GLY A 107 -0.83 -12.70 1.27
N ILE A 108 0.42 -12.99 1.62
CA ILE A 108 1.58 -12.84 0.73
C ILE A 108 1.43 -13.72 -0.52
N ALA A 109 1.05 -14.99 -0.36
CA ALA A 109 0.88 -15.91 -1.48
C ALA A 109 -0.21 -15.44 -2.45
N GLU A 110 -1.32 -14.92 -1.93
CA GLU A 110 -2.38 -14.33 -2.75
C GLU A 110 -1.92 -13.05 -3.45
N SER A 111 -1.27 -12.13 -2.73
CA SER A 111 -0.72 -10.90 -3.28
C SER A 111 0.26 -11.16 -4.43
N LEU A 112 1.18 -12.12 -4.27
CA LEU A 112 2.10 -12.54 -5.33
C LEU A 112 1.36 -13.09 -6.55
N ARG A 113 0.29 -13.87 -6.34
CA ARG A 113 -0.52 -14.39 -7.44
C ARG A 113 -1.17 -13.28 -8.27
N PHE A 114 -1.53 -12.16 -7.63
CA PHE A 114 -2.07 -10.97 -8.29
C PHE A 114 -1.01 -9.95 -8.71
N GLY A 115 0.27 -10.34 -8.68
CA GLY A 115 1.36 -9.52 -9.19
C GLY A 115 1.87 -8.44 -8.24
N VAL A 116 1.48 -8.47 -6.99
CA VAL A 116 2.00 -7.54 -5.96
C VAL A 116 3.38 -8.01 -5.51
N THR A 117 4.37 -7.12 -5.53
CA THR A 117 5.76 -7.42 -5.15
C THR A 117 6.25 -6.60 -3.96
N SER A 118 5.51 -5.55 -3.58
CA SER A 118 5.80 -4.72 -2.41
C SER A 118 4.51 -4.33 -1.70
N ILE A 119 4.53 -4.35 -0.38
CA ILE A 119 3.35 -4.14 0.47
C ILE A 119 3.66 -3.11 1.57
N SER A 120 2.70 -2.22 1.87
CA SER A 120 2.64 -1.51 3.15
C SER A 120 1.67 -2.27 4.05
N GLU A 121 2.19 -2.80 5.13
CA GLU A 121 1.45 -3.64 6.07
C GLU A 121 1.31 -2.94 7.42
N MET A 122 0.12 -2.96 7.99
CA MET A 122 -0.20 -2.32 9.24
C MET A 122 -1.03 -3.26 10.12
N TYR A 123 -0.44 -3.77 11.21
CA TYR A 123 -1.13 -4.70 12.10
C TYR A 123 -0.44 -4.79 13.47
N PHE A 124 -0.86 -5.73 14.32
CA PHE A 124 -0.21 -6.10 15.57
C PHE A 124 0.58 -7.42 15.42
N ASP A 125 1.27 -7.89 16.48
CA ASP A 125 2.20 -9.05 16.40
C ASP A 125 3.20 -8.91 15.23
N SER A 126 3.83 -7.76 15.14
CA SER A 126 4.66 -7.36 14.00
C SER A 126 5.91 -8.24 13.83
N GLU A 127 6.41 -8.86 14.90
CA GLU A 127 7.53 -9.81 14.84
C GLU A 127 7.16 -11.05 13.99
N ALA A 128 5.96 -11.63 14.22
CA ALA A 128 5.49 -12.79 13.48
C ALA A 128 5.30 -12.48 11.98
N GLN A 129 4.88 -11.25 11.66
CA GLN A 129 4.77 -10.77 10.29
C GLN A 129 6.14 -10.57 9.65
N ALA A 130 7.08 -9.92 10.35
CA ALA A 130 8.45 -9.73 9.86
C ALA A 130 9.12 -11.06 9.50
N GLU A 131 8.93 -12.10 10.32
CA GLU A 131 9.39 -13.46 10.01
C GLU A 131 8.74 -14.03 8.73
N ALA A 132 7.44 -13.79 8.52
CA ALA A 132 6.74 -14.24 7.30
C ALA A 132 7.27 -13.52 6.05
N PHE A 133 7.52 -12.22 6.13
CA PHE A 133 8.12 -11.45 5.05
C PHE A 133 9.56 -11.88 4.77
N ALA A 134 10.37 -12.12 5.81
CA ALA A 134 11.74 -12.62 5.65
C ALA A 134 11.77 -14.01 4.98
N GLU A 135 10.82 -14.89 5.34
CA GLU A 135 10.69 -16.22 4.75
C GLU A 135 10.25 -16.16 3.28
N SER A 136 9.32 -15.28 2.95
CA SER A 136 8.78 -15.15 1.58
C SER A 136 9.69 -14.39 0.62
N GLY A 137 10.55 -13.51 1.15
CA GLY A 137 11.36 -12.59 0.37
C GLY A 137 10.61 -11.43 -0.29
N MET A 138 9.32 -11.20 0.03
CA MET A 138 8.54 -10.06 -0.44
C MET A 138 9.01 -8.75 0.21
N LYS A 139 8.99 -7.65 -0.54
CA LYS A 139 9.25 -6.31 0.04
C LYS A 139 8.09 -5.85 0.90
N VAL A 140 8.42 -5.24 2.03
CA VAL A 140 7.42 -4.67 2.94
C VAL A 140 7.90 -3.38 3.61
N ASN A 141 6.96 -2.44 3.78
CA ASN A 141 7.01 -1.40 4.78
C ASN A 141 6.06 -1.82 5.90
N LEU A 142 6.62 -2.29 7.00
CA LEU A 142 5.89 -2.92 8.10
C LEU A 142 5.70 -1.94 9.24
N SER A 143 4.46 -1.71 9.65
CA SER A 143 4.14 -0.85 10.78
C SER A 143 3.35 -1.58 11.88
N ARG A 144 3.67 -1.27 13.13
CA ARG A 144 2.88 -1.66 14.29
C ARG A 144 1.71 -0.68 14.45
N SER A 145 0.49 -1.12 14.21
CA SER A 145 -0.71 -0.33 14.48
C SER A 145 -0.86 -0.08 15.97
N ALA A 146 -0.80 1.17 16.40
CA ALA A 146 -0.86 1.54 17.81
C ALA A 146 -2.21 2.20 18.14
N THR A 147 -2.79 1.76 19.24
CA THR A 147 -4.05 2.26 19.80
C THR A 147 -3.85 2.70 21.24
N MET A 148 -4.60 3.71 21.68
CA MET A 148 -4.62 4.18 23.06
C MET A 148 -5.95 4.85 23.35
N TYR A 149 -6.62 4.48 24.42
CA TYR A 149 -7.93 5.04 24.76
C TYR A 149 -7.84 6.19 25.76
N LEU A 150 -8.82 7.09 25.72
CA LEU A 150 -8.91 8.21 26.66
C LEU A 150 -8.92 7.72 28.11
N GLY A 151 -8.04 8.29 28.94
CA GLY A 151 -7.92 7.96 30.36
C GLY A 151 -6.80 6.97 30.69
N ASP A 152 -6.15 6.39 29.70
CA ASP A 152 -4.96 5.58 29.90
C ASP A 152 -3.76 6.46 30.27
N ASP A 153 -2.94 5.97 31.22
CA ASP A 153 -1.66 6.60 31.54
C ASP A 153 -0.64 6.25 30.44
N PHE A 154 -0.23 7.25 29.65
CA PHE A 154 0.73 7.04 28.58
C PHE A 154 2.17 7.23 29.05
N ASP A 155 2.98 6.21 28.80
CA ASP A 155 4.42 6.25 28.97
C ASP A 155 5.05 5.45 27.81
N PHE A 156 5.74 6.13 26.88
CA PHE A 156 6.34 5.51 25.70
C PHE A 156 7.23 4.30 26.05
N GLU A 157 8.00 4.41 27.15
CA GLU A 157 8.91 3.35 27.57
C GLU A 157 8.20 2.11 28.16
N ARG A 158 6.88 2.21 28.39
CA ARG A 158 6.07 1.13 28.97
C ARG A 158 4.92 0.69 28.08
N ASP A 159 4.54 1.50 27.12
CA ASP A 159 3.45 1.16 26.21
C ASP A 159 3.85 -0.04 25.34
N PRO A 160 3.05 -1.12 25.34
CA PRO A 160 3.41 -2.34 24.61
C PRO A 160 3.57 -2.14 23.09
N ALA A 161 2.74 -1.29 22.48
CA ALA A 161 2.81 -1.03 21.05
C ALA A 161 4.07 -0.22 20.69
N CYS A 162 4.42 0.76 21.54
CA CYS A 162 5.65 1.53 21.37
C CYS A 162 6.89 0.65 21.55
N GLN A 163 6.92 -0.21 22.56
CA GLN A 163 8.03 -1.14 22.77
C GLN A 163 8.17 -2.19 21.65
N GLU A 164 7.05 -2.66 21.12
CA GLU A 164 7.05 -3.55 19.96
C GLU A 164 7.59 -2.82 18.72
N LEU A 165 7.21 -1.56 18.48
CA LEU A 165 7.78 -0.74 17.40
C LEU A 165 9.30 -0.57 17.54
N VAL A 166 9.80 -0.27 18.75
CA VAL A 166 11.24 -0.13 19.01
C VAL A 166 11.96 -1.43 18.70
N ALA A 167 11.49 -2.55 19.23
CA ALA A 167 12.07 -3.87 19.00
C ALA A 167 12.05 -4.27 17.52
N LEU A 168 10.94 -3.99 16.83
CA LEU A 168 10.79 -4.23 15.39
C LEU A 168 11.79 -3.40 14.59
N HIS A 169 11.92 -2.10 14.92
CA HIS A 169 12.86 -1.19 14.27
C HIS A 169 14.30 -1.67 14.46
N GLU A 170 14.73 -1.96 15.68
CA GLU A 170 16.10 -2.39 15.99
C GLU A 170 16.49 -3.69 15.28
N LYS A 171 15.54 -4.63 15.13
CA LYS A 171 15.81 -5.95 14.57
C LYS A 171 15.63 -6.04 13.06
N TRP A 172 14.60 -5.39 12.52
CA TRP A 172 14.13 -5.65 11.17
C TRP A 172 14.29 -4.50 10.19
N HIS A 173 14.49 -3.25 10.65
CA HIS A 173 14.65 -2.13 9.71
C HIS A 173 15.91 -2.29 8.88
N GLY A 174 15.77 -2.28 7.57
CA GLY A 174 16.87 -2.50 6.63
C GLY A 174 17.27 -3.96 6.43
N TYR A 175 16.52 -4.91 7.01
CA TYR A 175 16.79 -6.34 6.86
C TYR A 175 16.81 -6.76 5.37
N ASP A 176 17.70 -7.68 5.04
CA ASP A 176 17.90 -8.23 3.70
C ASP A 176 18.01 -7.13 2.61
N HIS A 177 19.01 -6.24 2.78
CA HIS A 177 19.30 -5.12 1.87
C HIS A 177 18.13 -4.13 1.72
N GLY A 178 17.34 -3.93 2.79
CA GLY A 178 16.22 -3.00 2.80
C GLY A 178 14.89 -3.61 2.36
N ARG A 179 14.82 -4.92 2.17
CA ARG A 179 13.59 -5.63 1.79
C ARG A 179 12.49 -5.43 2.83
N ILE A 180 12.85 -5.45 4.12
CA ILE A 180 11.96 -5.04 5.20
C ILE A 180 12.35 -3.64 5.67
N GLN A 181 11.42 -2.70 5.59
CA GLN A 181 11.50 -1.39 6.20
C GLN A 181 10.46 -1.31 7.31
N VAL A 182 10.79 -0.65 8.41
CA VAL A 182 9.87 -0.43 9.52
C VAL A 182 9.39 1.01 9.51
N GLU A 183 8.11 1.20 9.78
CA GLU A 183 7.44 2.49 9.90
C GLU A 183 6.69 2.56 11.22
N ALA A 184 6.47 3.75 11.75
CA ALA A 184 5.53 3.94 12.86
C ALA A 184 4.09 3.75 12.36
N GLY A 185 3.16 3.41 13.26
CA GLY A 185 1.76 3.20 12.90
C GLY A 185 0.82 3.79 13.94
N ILE A 186 -0.04 4.71 13.52
CA ILE A 186 -1.18 5.21 14.30
C ILE A 186 -2.43 4.57 13.73
N ASP A 187 -3.24 3.90 14.57
CA ASP A 187 -4.43 3.23 14.04
C ASP A 187 -5.40 4.25 13.43
N ALA A 188 -6.07 5.06 14.24
CA ALA A 188 -6.94 6.13 13.78
C ALA A 188 -7.10 7.21 14.88
N VAL A 189 -7.74 8.35 14.55
CA VAL A 189 -7.99 9.44 15.51
C VAL A 189 -8.91 9.00 16.64
N TYR A 190 -9.89 8.13 16.37
CA TYR A 190 -10.88 7.67 17.33
C TYR A 190 -10.40 6.48 18.18
N THR A 191 -9.31 5.83 17.81
CA THR A 191 -8.72 4.71 18.57
C THR A 191 -7.44 5.10 19.31
N SER A 192 -7.05 6.38 19.30
CA SER A 192 -5.80 6.83 19.89
C SER A 192 -5.88 8.27 20.41
N THR A 193 -4.87 8.73 21.13
CA THR A 193 -4.82 10.04 21.75
C THR A 193 -3.59 10.82 21.36
N TYR A 194 -3.61 12.14 21.58
CA TYR A 194 -2.52 13.03 21.18
C TYR A 194 -1.18 12.67 21.84
N GLN A 195 -1.16 12.09 23.04
CA GLN A 195 0.10 11.66 23.68
C GLN A 195 0.79 10.58 22.83
N LEU A 196 0.02 9.63 22.32
CA LEU A 196 0.53 8.58 21.44
C LEU A 196 0.97 9.15 20.09
N TRP A 197 0.20 10.08 19.50
CA TRP A 197 0.53 10.68 18.20
C TRP A 197 1.83 11.46 18.28
N ASP A 198 2.01 12.33 19.30
CA ASP A 198 3.21 13.12 19.52
C ASP A 198 4.44 12.21 19.68
N ALA A 199 4.31 11.14 20.48
CA ALA A 199 5.41 10.23 20.75
C ALA A 199 5.82 9.40 19.51
N LEU A 200 4.86 8.87 18.77
CA LEU A 200 5.12 8.11 17.54
C LEU A 200 5.68 9.00 16.42
N ALA A 201 5.15 10.24 16.28
CA ALA A 201 5.68 11.21 15.33
C ALA A 201 7.12 11.59 15.68
N GLU A 202 7.41 11.88 16.97
CA GLU A 202 8.77 12.19 17.43
C GLU A 202 9.73 11.01 17.18
N TYR A 203 9.31 9.79 17.52
CA TYR A 203 10.10 8.59 17.25
C TYR A 203 10.41 8.40 15.77
N ALA A 204 9.40 8.54 14.92
CA ALA A 204 9.55 8.41 13.47
C ALA A 204 10.49 9.49 12.89
N ILE A 205 10.35 10.75 13.32
CA ILE A 205 11.22 11.86 12.89
C ILE A 205 12.67 11.62 13.31
N ASN A 206 12.91 11.28 14.59
CA ASN A 206 14.24 11.10 15.15
C ASN A 206 14.97 9.92 14.49
N ASN A 207 14.25 8.88 14.09
CA ASN A 207 14.79 7.67 13.45
C ASN A 207 14.65 7.66 11.92
N LYS A 208 14.10 8.73 11.32
CA LYS A 208 13.88 8.86 9.86
C LYS A 208 12.98 7.75 9.30
N LEU A 209 12.03 7.28 10.08
CA LEU A 209 11.04 6.31 9.65
C LEU A 209 9.88 7.01 8.94
N GLY A 210 9.16 6.27 8.10
CA GLY A 210 7.83 6.64 7.65
C GLY A 210 6.79 6.40 8.74
N LEU A 211 5.55 6.81 8.48
CA LEU A 211 4.40 6.59 9.34
C LEU A 211 3.19 6.21 8.51
N GLN A 212 2.42 5.22 8.96
CA GLN A 212 1.15 4.79 8.38
C GLN A 212 0.00 5.10 9.35
N LEU A 213 -1.17 5.47 8.80
CA LEU A 213 -2.38 5.72 9.59
C LEU A 213 -3.64 5.59 8.74
N HIS A 214 -4.81 5.37 9.38
CA HIS A 214 -6.12 5.58 8.76
C HIS A 214 -6.55 7.04 8.98
N LEU A 215 -7.19 7.64 7.97
CA LEU A 215 -7.54 9.06 8.00
C LEU A 215 -8.87 9.33 7.30
N SER A 216 -9.79 9.96 8.02
CA SER A 216 -11.07 10.44 7.48
C SER A 216 -11.78 9.38 6.62
N GLU A 217 -11.82 8.14 7.13
CA GLU A 217 -12.43 7.01 6.44
C GLU A 217 -13.94 7.14 6.41
N THR A 218 -14.56 7.49 7.55
CA THR A 218 -16.01 7.61 7.66
C THR A 218 -16.46 9.04 7.92
N LYS A 219 -17.72 9.33 7.54
CA LYS A 219 -18.34 10.61 7.89
C LYS A 219 -18.46 10.79 9.40
N GLN A 220 -18.66 9.70 10.13
CA GLN A 220 -18.76 9.72 11.59
C GLN A 220 -17.43 10.15 12.22
N GLU A 221 -16.29 9.58 11.79
CA GLU A 221 -14.95 9.99 12.24
C GLU A 221 -14.74 11.49 12.06
N GLN A 222 -15.11 12.01 10.89
CA GLN A 222 -14.99 13.43 10.57
C GLN A 222 -15.82 14.29 11.53
N ASP A 223 -17.12 13.95 11.68
CA ASP A 223 -18.06 14.72 12.48
C ASP A 223 -17.72 14.70 13.98
N GLU A 224 -17.35 13.54 14.51
CA GLU A 224 -16.96 13.38 15.91
C GLU A 224 -15.66 14.14 16.23
N CYS A 225 -14.68 14.11 15.31
CA CYS A 225 -13.45 14.87 15.46
C CYS A 225 -13.71 16.38 15.46
N GLU A 226 -14.54 16.88 14.53
CA GLU A 226 -14.94 18.29 14.48
C GLU A 226 -15.75 18.71 15.72
N GLU A 227 -16.65 17.86 16.22
CA GLU A 227 -17.41 18.13 17.44
C GLU A 227 -16.51 18.19 18.68
N GLN A 228 -15.56 17.26 18.80
CA GLN A 228 -14.71 17.14 19.98
C GLN A 228 -13.58 18.17 20.02
N TYR A 229 -12.93 18.42 18.87
CA TYR A 229 -11.71 19.21 18.79
C TYR A 229 -11.86 20.52 18.00
N GLY A 230 -12.96 20.72 17.28
CA GLY A 230 -13.15 21.86 16.38
C GLY A 230 -12.24 21.83 15.15
N LEU A 231 -11.67 20.67 14.81
CA LEU A 231 -10.72 20.42 13.74
C LEU A 231 -11.11 19.15 12.99
N THR A 232 -10.77 19.07 11.71
CA THR A 232 -10.83 17.81 10.97
C THR A 232 -9.72 16.84 11.43
N PRO A 233 -9.83 15.52 11.21
CA PRO A 233 -8.76 14.57 11.52
C PRO A 233 -7.41 14.98 10.90
N ALA A 234 -7.41 15.46 9.66
CA ALA A 234 -6.20 15.92 8.98
C ALA A 234 -5.59 17.15 9.67
N GLN A 235 -6.39 18.13 10.03
CA GLN A 235 -5.93 19.32 10.75
C GLN A 235 -5.41 18.98 12.16
N LEU A 236 -6.08 18.06 12.84
CA LEU A 236 -5.69 17.62 14.16
C LEU A 236 -4.33 16.91 14.14
N PHE A 237 -4.13 15.95 13.25
CA PHE A 237 -2.83 15.27 13.10
C PHE A 237 -1.71 16.24 12.67
N ASP A 238 -2.03 17.27 11.86
CA ASP A 238 -1.03 18.30 11.50
C ASP A 238 -0.60 19.15 12.71
N CYS A 239 -1.53 19.47 13.61
CA CYS A 239 -1.22 20.17 14.87
C CYS A 239 -0.28 19.36 15.77
N HIS A 240 -0.35 18.05 15.72
CA HIS A 240 0.50 17.11 16.45
C HIS A 240 1.73 16.62 15.67
N HIS A 241 2.13 17.35 14.62
CA HIS A 241 3.33 17.09 13.84
C HIS A 241 3.43 15.72 13.18
N VAL A 242 2.33 14.96 13.10
CA VAL A 242 2.28 13.62 12.49
C VAL A 242 2.77 13.65 11.03
N PHE A 243 2.45 14.72 10.31
CA PHE A 243 2.86 14.90 8.90
C PHE A 243 4.26 15.52 8.73
N SER A 244 5.11 15.49 9.75
CA SER A 244 6.49 16.01 9.68
C SER A 244 7.51 14.96 9.22
N THR A 245 7.09 13.74 8.99
CA THR A 245 7.85 12.67 8.30
C THR A 245 7.13 12.24 7.03
N ARG A 246 7.63 11.21 6.32
CA ARG A 246 6.91 10.58 5.20
C ARG A 246 5.70 9.82 5.75
N VAL A 247 4.51 10.17 5.28
CA VAL A 247 3.26 9.56 5.76
C VAL A 247 2.47 8.96 4.60
N THR A 248 1.93 7.76 4.84
CA THR A 248 0.88 7.14 4.02
C THR A 248 -0.40 7.08 4.85
N ALA A 249 -1.42 7.81 4.39
CA ALA A 249 -2.75 7.84 5.00
C ALA A 249 -3.70 6.96 4.18
N ALA A 250 -4.29 5.94 4.83
CA ALA A 250 -5.28 5.07 4.19
C ALA A 250 -6.65 5.75 4.13
N HIS A 251 -7.42 5.41 3.08
CA HIS A 251 -8.79 5.82 2.79
C HIS A 251 -8.94 7.29 2.38
N CYS A 252 -8.89 8.23 3.30
CA CYS A 252 -9.09 9.67 3.01
C CYS A 252 -10.41 9.97 2.26
N VAL A 253 -11.49 9.26 2.61
CA VAL A 253 -12.78 9.33 1.89
C VAL A 253 -13.48 10.67 2.09
N HIS A 254 -13.41 11.22 3.31
CA HIS A 254 -14.17 12.41 3.74
C HIS A 254 -13.29 13.66 3.90
N LEU A 255 -12.21 13.78 3.14
CA LEU A 255 -11.39 15.00 3.15
C LEU A 255 -12.16 16.21 2.64
N THR A 256 -12.01 17.35 3.33
CA THR A 256 -12.40 18.66 2.81
C THR A 256 -11.41 19.15 1.75
N GLN A 257 -11.76 20.22 1.03
CA GLN A 257 -10.81 20.82 0.08
C GLN A 257 -9.58 21.40 0.77
N GLU A 258 -9.77 21.97 1.96
CA GLU A 258 -8.72 22.49 2.84
C GLU A 258 -7.78 21.36 3.30
N ASP A 259 -8.33 20.20 3.66
CA ASP A 259 -7.54 19.02 4.04
C ASP A 259 -6.69 18.53 2.87
N MET A 260 -7.26 18.44 1.67
CA MET A 260 -6.49 18.05 0.47
C MET A 260 -5.31 18.99 0.21
N GLN A 261 -5.51 20.31 0.36
CA GLN A 261 -4.43 21.29 0.22
C GLN A 261 -3.37 21.15 1.32
N LEU A 262 -3.78 20.93 2.55
CA LEU A 262 -2.91 20.68 3.69
C LEU A 262 -2.03 19.43 3.47
N LEU A 263 -2.66 18.30 3.15
CA LEU A 263 -1.99 17.03 2.94
C LEU A 263 -1.05 17.07 1.72
N ALA A 264 -1.45 17.75 0.63
CA ALA A 264 -0.57 18.00 -0.52
C ALA A 264 0.67 18.81 -0.13
N LYS A 265 0.50 19.89 0.65
CA LYS A 265 1.61 20.71 1.18
C LYS A 265 2.54 19.91 2.07
N ARG A 266 2.01 19.01 2.87
CA ARG A 266 2.78 18.10 3.75
C ARG A 266 3.34 16.88 3.00
N ARG A 267 3.01 16.69 1.72
CA ARG A 267 3.43 15.56 0.87
C ARG A 267 2.97 14.20 1.42
N VAL A 268 1.82 14.18 2.06
CA VAL A 268 1.18 12.94 2.50
C VAL A 268 0.73 12.15 1.27
N SER A 269 1.02 10.86 1.24
CA SER A 269 0.50 9.93 0.25
C SER A 269 -0.82 9.35 0.74
N VAL A 270 -1.77 9.16 -0.18
CA VAL A 270 -3.07 8.54 0.10
C VAL A 270 -3.10 7.13 -0.47
N ALA A 271 -3.37 6.14 0.37
CA ALA A 271 -3.68 4.78 -0.05
C ALA A 271 -5.21 4.63 -0.16
N HIS A 272 -5.75 4.83 -1.35
CA HIS A 272 -7.17 4.67 -1.66
C HIS A 272 -7.49 3.18 -1.80
N CYS A 273 -8.50 2.70 -1.06
CA CYS A 273 -8.93 1.29 -1.01
C CYS A 273 -10.39 1.16 -1.47
N PRO A 274 -10.70 1.41 -2.76
CA PRO A 274 -12.06 1.61 -3.23
C PRO A 274 -13.00 0.44 -2.96
N VAL A 275 -12.55 -0.80 -3.02
CA VAL A 275 -13.40 -1.97 -2.77
C VAL A 275 -13.77 -2.06 -1.29
N SER A 276 -12.80 -1.89 -0.38
CA SER A 276 -13.05 -1.87 1.06
C SER A 276 -13.98 -0.72 1.46
N GLU A 277 -13.70 0.49 0.98
CA GLU A 277 -14.51 1.69 1.25
C GLU A 277 -15.97 1.52 0.80
N LEU A 278 -16.21 0.85 -0.33
CA LEU A 278 -17.56 0.53 -0.82
C LEU A 278 -18.21 -0.60 -0.01
N LYS A 279 -17.45 -1.65 0.29
CA LYS A 279 -17.98 -2.81 1.03
C LYS A 279 -18.44 -2.42 2.43
N LEU A 280 -17.66 -1.58 3.12
CA LEU A 280 -17.98 -1.08 4.46
C LEU A 280 -18.91 0.15 4.45
N ALA A 281 -19.31 0.60 3.24
CA ALA A 281 -20.11 1.81 3.04
C ALA A 281 -19.49 3.09 3.67
N SER A 282 -18.15 3.14 3.75
CA SER A 282 -17.40 4.31 4.22
C SER A 282 -17.63 5.50 3.30
N GLY A 283 -17.81 5.29 2.00
CA GLY A 283 -18.16 6.33 1.03
C GLY A 283 -17.43 6.20 -0.31
N CYS A 284 -17.34 7.32 -1.05
CA CYS A 284 -16.61 7.43 -2.30
C CYS A 284 -15.64 8.61 -2.22
N ALA A 285 -14.35 8.35 -2.15
CA ALA A 285 -13.32 9.37 -2.10
C ALA A 285 -13.30 10.29 -3.34
N ASP A 286 -12.95 11.55 -3.17
CA ASP A 286 -12.73 12.48 -4.28
C ASP A 286 -11.30 12.38 -4.83
N VAL A 287 -11.00 11.24 -5.45
CA VAL A 287 -9.67 10.96 -6.04
C VAL A 287 -9.27 12.04 -7.04
N MET A 288 -10.21 12.56 -7.85
CA MET A 288 -9.91 13.63 -8.80
C MET A 288 -9.58 14.94 -8.12
N GLY A 289 -10.23 15.25 -6.99
CA GLY A 289 -9.90 16.42 -6.15
C GLY A 289 -8.49 16.29 -5.56
N MET A 290 -8.15 15.12 -5.01
CA MET A 290 -6.82 14.83 -4.46
C MET A 290 -5.72 14.96 -5.51
N VAL A 291 -5.91 14.37 -6.70
CA VAL A 291 -4.95 14.48 -7.82
C VAL A 291 -4.79 15.93 -8.27
N LYS A 292 -5.88 16.69 -8.37
CA LYS A 292 -5.83 18.12 -8.72
C LYS A 292 -5.14 18.97 -7.65
N ALA A 293 -5.25 18.62 -6.39
CA ALA A 293 -4.53 19.26 -5.29
C ALA A 293 -3.02 18.91 -5.28
N GLY A 294 -2.58 17.97 -6.13
CA GLY A 294 -1.18 17.55 -6.24
C GLY A 294 -0.77 16.47 -5.23
N MET A 295 -1.73 15.77 -4.63
CA MET A 295 -1.45 14.67 -3.72
C MET A 295 -0.93 13.43 -4.48
N ASN A 296 -0.06 12.66 -3.86
CA ASN A 296 0.30 11.33 -4.33
C ASN A 296 -0.78 10.35 -3.92
N VAL A 297 -1.62 9.93 -4.87
CA VAL A 297 -2.65 8.92 -4.64
C VAL A 297 -2.14 7.58 -5.17
N CYS A 298 -2.16 6.57 -4.32
CA CYS A 298 -1.83 5.17 -4.64
C CYS A 298 -2.99 4.26 -4.23
N LEU A 299 -2.90 2.97 -4.55
CA LEU A 299 -3.95 2.00 -4.26
C LEU A 299 -3.51 1.03 -3.16
N GLY A 300 -4.46 0.67 -2.32
CA GLY A 300 -4.36 -0.41 -1.35
C GLY A 300 -5.56 -1.33 -1.45
N THR A 301 -5.39 -2.59 -1.04
CA THR A 301 -6.51 -3.53 -0.97
C THR A 301 -7.21 -3.52 0.38
N ASP A 302 -6.57 -2.91 1.38
CA ASP A 302 -6.94 -3.11 2.76
C ASP A 302 -6.89 -4.61 3.13
N SER A 303 -7.73 -5.11 4.00
CA SER A 303 -7.74 -6.51 4.42
C SER A 303 -8.61 -7.39 3.51
N ALA A 304 -8.30 -8.67 3.41
CA ALA A 304 -9.19 -9.64 2.80
C ALA A 304 -10.52 -9.82 3.57
N ALA A 305 -10.62 -9.35 4.80
CA ALA A 305 -11.86 -9.32 5.57
C ALA A 305 -12.78 -8.16 5.15
N SER A 306 -12.22 -7.00 4.80
CA SER A 306 -12.97 -5.82 4.35
C SER A 306 -13.11 -5.71 2.83
N ASN A 307 -12.41 -6.57 2.05
CA ASN A 307 -12.35 -6.55 0.59
C ASN A 307 -12.86 -7.86 -0.05
N ASN A 308 -12.58 -9.00 0.58
CA ASN A 308 -12.75 -10.37 0.11
C ASN A 308 -11.63 -10.90 -0.81
N ASN A 309 -10.72 -10.08 -1.28
CA ASN A 309 -9.50 -10.49 -2.00
C ASN A 309 -8.36 -9.48 -1.80
N LEU A 310 -7.18 -9.74 -2.41
CA LEU A 310 -6.00 -8.87 -2.40
C LEU A 310 -5.55 -8.57 -3.85
N ASP A 311 -6.52 -8.34 -4.75
CA ASP A 311 -6.31 -8.10 -6.18
C ASP A 311 -6.25 -6.60 -6.51
N LEU A 312 -5.04 -6.06 -6.70
CA LEU A 312 -4.86 -4.66 -7.13
C LEU A 312 -5.39 -4.35 -8.54
N PHE A 313 -5.59 -5.34 -9.42
CA PHE A 313 -6.25 -5.09 -10.71
C PHE A 313 -7.72 -4.77 -10.51
N GLU A 314 -8.38 -5.38 -9.53
CA GLU A 314 -9.75 -5.02 -9.14
C GLU A 314 -9.79 -3.61 -8.57
N GLU A 315 -8.85 -3.24 -7.69
CA GLU A 315 -8.76 -1.89 -7.12
C GLU A 315 -8.55 -0.82 -8.20
N MET A 316 -7.68 -1.06 -9.18
CA MET A 316 -7.49 -0.17 -10.33
C MET A 316 -8.79 0.06 -11.10
N LYS A 317 -9.55 -1.03 -11.36
CA LYS A 317 -10.84 -0.96 -12.07
C LYS A 317 -11.87 -0.21 -11.24
N ALA A 318 -11.99 -0.52 -9.95
CA ALA A 318 -12.93 0.14 -9.05
C ALA A 318 -12.64 1.64 -8.95
N CYS A 319 -11.40 2.03 -8.69
CA CYS A 319 -10.96 3.43 -8.64
C CYS A 319 -11.33 4.20 -9.91
N ALA A 320 -10.98 3.66 -11.09
CA ALA A 320 -11.25 4.32 -12.36
C ALA A 320 -12.77 4.46 -12.64
N LEU A 321 -13.58 3.45 -12.34
CA LEU A 321 -15.02 3.49 -12.58
C LEU A 321 -15.74 4.43 -11.59
N LEU A 322 -15.36 4.40 -10.32
CA LEU A 322 -15.90 5.29 -9.29
C LEU A 322 -15.61 6.76 -9.61
N ALA A 323 -14.36 7.09 -9.98
CA ALA A 323 -14.01 8.44 -10.36
C ALA A 323 -14.84 8.96 -11.53
N LYS A 324 -15.07 8.11 -12.57
CA LYS A 324 -15.93 8.44 -13.72
C LYS A 324 -17.38 8.61 -13.30
N GLY A 325 -17.91 7.68 -12.48
CA GLY A 325 -19.29 7.75 -11.99
C GLY A 325 -19.54 8.97 -11.12
N ARG A 326 -18.60 9.31 -10.23
CA ARG A 326 -18.69 10.48 -9.34
C ARG A 326 -18.65 11.82 -10.11
N THR A 327 -17.75 11.93 -11.08
CA THR A 327 -17.52 13.18 -11.82
C THR A 327 -18.44 13.36 -13.02
N GLY A 328 -19.05 12.29 -13.55
CA GLY A 328 -19.75 12.28 -14.84
C GLY A 328 -18.79 12.47 -16.03
N ASP A 329 -17.49 12.36 -15.83
CA ASP A 329 -16.45 12.54 -16.85
C ASP A 329 -15.84 11.17 -17.21
N PRO A 330 -16.03 10.67 -18.44
CA PRO A 330 -15.46 9.38 -18.85
C PRO A 330 -13.95 9.37 -18.97
N THR A 331 -13.29 10.54 -18.90
CA THR A 331 -11.83 10.69 -18.95
C THR A 331 -11.19 10.75 -17.55
N ALA A 332 -11.98 10.80 -16.47
CA ALA A 332 -11.45 10.80 -15.10
C ALA A 332 -10.73 9.47 -14.83
N ILE A 333 -9.55 9.54 -14.24
CA ILE A 333 -8.66 8.42 -13.94
C ILE A 333 -8.60 7.42 -15.13
N PRO A 334 -7.85 7.76 -16.20
CA PRO A 334 -7.60 6.84 -17.30
C PRO A 334 -6.76 5.63 -16.83
N ALA A 335 -6.69 4.58 -17.64
CA ALA A 335 -5.97 3.34 -17.31
C ALA A 335 -4.51 3.58 -16.91
N GLU A 336 -3.83 4.49 -17.61
CA GLU A 336 -2.45 4.89 -17.30
C GLU A 336 -2.32 5.45 -15.88
N ALA A 337 -3.25 6.30 -15.46
CA ALA A 337 -3.25 6.86 -14.10
C ALA A 337 -3.51 5.77 -13.04
N ALA A 338 -4.44 4.85 -13.29
CA ALA A 338 -4.71 3.73 -12.39
C ALA A 338 -3.49 2.80 -12.27
N LEU A 339 -2.79 2.51 -13.36
CA LEU A 339 -1.54 1.75 -13.35
C LEU A 339 -0.43 2.47 -12.56
N MET A 340 -0.31 3.80 -12.74
CA MET A 340 0.66 4.59 -11.94
C MET A 340 0.32 4.54 -10.46
N MET A 341 -0.95 4.58 -10.07
CA MET A 341 -1.38 4.48 -8.67
C MET A 341 -1.01 3.12 -8.06
N ALA A 342 -1.07 2.05 -8.83
CA ALA A 342 -0.71 0.70 -8.38
C ALA A 342 0.79 0.36 -8.51
N THR A 343 1.63 1.28 -9.00
CA THR A 343 3.07 1.06 -9.22
C THR A 343 3.90 2.22 -8.67
N VAL A 344 4.15 3.25 -9.49
CA VAL A 344 5.03 4.40 -9.17
C VAL A 344 4.56 5.18 -7.95
N CYS A 345 3.25 5.43 -7.84
CA CYS A 345 2.70 6.18 -6.71
C CYS A 345 2.80 5.37 -5.41
N GLY A 346 2.56 4.06 -5.47
CA GLY A 346 2.75 3.16 -4.33
C GLY A 346 4.21 3.09 -3.89
N ALA A 347 5.15 2.95 -4.84
CA ALA A 347 6.59 2.98 -4.55
C ALA A 347 7.01 4.30 -3.88
N ARG A 348 6.48 5.44 -4.34
CA ARG A 348 6.72 6.75 -3.72
C ARG A 348 6.15 6.83 -2.30
N ALA A 349 4.94 6.30 -2.06
CA ALA A 349 4.36 6.25 -0.72
C ALA A 349 5.26 5.48 0.25
N GLN A 350 5.85 4.38 -0.20
CA GLN A 350 6.80 3.58 0.56
C GLN A 350 8.21 4.19 0.67
N GLY A 351 8.53 5.26 -0.09
CA GLY A 351 9.89 5.80 -0.19
C GLY A 351 10.86 4.88 -0.94
N ARG A 352 10.32 4.06 -1.84
CA ARG A 352 11.06 3.06 -2.65
C ARG A 352 11.08 3.39 -4.14
N GLU A 353 10.79 4.64 -4.53
CA GLU A 353 10.74 5.08 -5.92
C GLU A 353 12.06 4.94 -6.68
N ALA A 354 13.17 4.81 -5.96
CA ALA A 354 14.49 4.51 -6.53
C ALA A 354 14.76 3.01 -6.68
N GLU A 355 13.91 2.16 -6.08
CA GLU A 355 14.09 0.70 -6.05
C GLU A 355 13.11 -0.01 -6.99
N CYS A 356 11.82 0.34 -6.94
CA CYS A 356 10.74 -0.37 -7.64
C CYS A 356 9.68 0.56 -8.23
N GLY A 357 8.63 -0.02 -8.83
CA GLY A 357 7.51 0.72 -9.46
C GLY A 357 7.77 1.13 -10.91
N GLN A 358 8.97 0.97 -11.43
CA GLN A 358 9.36 1.24 -12.83
C GLN A 358 10.30 0.17 -13.36
N ILE A 359 10.39 0.04 -14.70
CA ILE A 359 11.46 -0.71 -15.36
C ILE A 359 12.52 0.27 -15.86
N ALA A 360 13.63 0.37 -15.12
CA ALA A 360 14.79 1.16 -15.50
C ALA A 360 16.09 0.44 -15.10
N LEU A 361 17.18 0.73 -15.80
CA LEU A 361 18.49 0.13 -15.49
C LEU A 361 18.92 0.45 -14.06
N GLY A 362 19.35 -0.56 -13.32
CA GLY A 362 19.82 -0.46 -11.95
C GLY A 362 18.71 -0.58 -10.88
N MET A 363 17.43 -0.52 -11.25
CA MET A 363 16.32 -0.78 -10.32
C MET A 363 16.21 -2.28 -10.02
N ASP A 364 15.53 -2.62 -8.94
CA ASP A 364 15.25 -4.01 -8.57
C ASP A 364 14.36 -4.67 -9.63
N ALA A 365 14.61 -5.93 -9.88
CA ALA A 365 13.85 -6.71 -10.85
C ALA A 365 12.55 -7.26 -10.24
N ASP A 366 11.79 -6.39 -9.56
CA ASP A 366 10.42 -6.67 -9.12
C ASP A 366 9.50 -6.54 -10.33
N LEU A 367 9.33 -7.63 -11.03
CA LEU A 367 8.69 -7.67 -12.35
C LEU A 367 7.55 -8.66 -12.39
N ILE A 368 6.52 -8.34 -13.15
CA ILE A 368 5.44 -9.27 -13.51
C ILE A 368 5.34 -9.42 -15.01
N LEU A 369 5.01 -10.62 -15.44
CA LEU A 369 4.79 -10.97 -16.83
C LEU A 369 3.33 -11.36 -17.03
N VAL A 370 2.59 -10.54 -17.78
CA VAL A 370 1.15 -10.72 -18.04
C VAL A 370 0.97 -11.37 -19.41
N ASP A 371 0.34 -12.54 -19.44
CA ASP A 371 0.04 -13.26 -20.67
C ASP A 371 -1.20 -12.66 -21.35
N PHE A 372 -0.98 -11.94 -22.46
CA PHE A 372 -2.05 -11.33 -23.26
C PHE A 372 -2.71 -12.30 -24.25
N ASN A 373 -2.25 -13.56 -24.34
CA ASN A 373 -2.86 -14.59 -25.18
C ASN A 373 -4.06 -15.28 -24.51
N GLN A 374 -4.60 -14.71 -23.43
CA GLN A 374 -5.73 -15.25 -22.71
C GLN A 374 -7.07 -14.80 -23.35
N PRO A 375 -8.10 -15.66 -23.41
CA PRO A 375 -9.38 -15.36 -24.08
C PRO A 375 -10.06 -14.06 -23.60
N HIS A 376 -9.90 -13.69 -22.34
CA HIS A 376 -10.50 -12.48 -21.74
C HIS A 376 -9.68 -11.20 -22.01
N LEU A 377 -8.49 -11.31 -22.60
CA LEU A 377 -7.62 -10.20 -23.00
C LEU A 377 -7.54 -10.01 -24.53
N ILE A 378 -8.17 -10.89 -25.32
CA ILE A 378 -8.19 -10.84 -26.78
C ILE A 378 -9.57 -10.41 -27.28
N PRO A 379 -9.68 -9.48 -28.28
CA PRO A 379 -8.54 -8.77 -28.92
C PRO A 379 -8.03 -7.62 -28.05
N CYS A 380 -6.70 -7.41 -28.07
CA CYS A 380 -6.05 -6.25 -27.46
C CYS A 380 -5.72 -5.22 -28.56
N HIS A 381 -6.38 -4.06 -28.50
CA HIS A 381 -6.15 -2.96 -29.46
C HIS A 381 -5.14 -1.93 -28.92
N ASN A 382 -4.94 -1.91 -27.62
CA ASN A 382 -4.01 -1.03 -26.92
C ASN A 382 -3.54 -1.75 -25.64
N VAL A 383 -2.24 -1.74 -25.40
CA VAL A 383 -1.62 -2.29 -24.17
C VAL A 383 -1.60 -1.24 -23.08
#